data_e6966f9b2113cf3b22c257c127424385
#
_entry.id   e6966f9b2113cf3b22c257c127424385
#
_cell.length_a   1.000
_cell.length_b   1.000
_cell.length_c   1.000
_cell.angle_alpha   90.00
_cell.angle_beta   90.00
_cell.angle_gamma   90.00
#
_symmetry.space_group_name_H-M   'P 1'
#
loop_
_entity.id
_entity.type
_entity.pdbx_description
1 polymer ?
#
loop_
_entity_poly.entity_id
_entity_poly.type
_entity_poly.pdbx_seq_one_letter_code
_entity_poly.pdbx_strand_id
1 'polypeptide(L)'
;MRMTTEYPELAGFDWDDGNRSKNLKHVVQNWECEQVFFNEPLVILDDPRHSVAEDRRAVFGHTDSGRKLVVVYTMRNRRIRVISARDMKRKERQFYESAAKDQINI
;
A
#
# COMPACT_ATOMS: atom_id res chain seq x y z
N MET A 1 -2.47 8.32 -10.68
CA MET A 1 -2.80 9.25 -9.59
C MET A 1 -1.71 9.25 -8.54
N ARG A 2 -1.32 10.41 -8.10
CA ARG A 2 -0.26 10.53 -7.13
C ARG A 2 -0.81 10.93 -5.79
N MET A 3 -0.41 10.23 -4.76
CA MET A 3 -0.86 10.55 -3.41
C MET A 3 -0.32 11.91 -2.95
N THR A 4 0.93 12.20 -3.25
CA THR A 4 1.57 13.41 -2.74
C THR A 4 1.01 14.71 -3.29
N THR A 5 0.54 14.70 -4.55
CA THR A 5 -0.01 15.90 -5.19
C THR A 5 -1.52 15.99 -5.08
N GLU A 6 -2.19 14.82 -4.97
CA GLU A 6 -3.64 14.75 -4.96
C GLU A 6 -4.23 14.85 -3.56
N TYR A 7 -3.39 14.71 -2.52
CA TYR A 7 -3.85 14.67 -1.14
C TYR A 7 -3.04 15.63 -0.27
N PRO A 8 -3.23 16.94 -0.48
CA PRO A 8 -2.45 17.93 0.27
C PRO A 8 -2.68 17.87 1.78
N GLU A 9 -3.82 17.32 2.20
CA GLU A 9 -4.14 17.16 3.61
C GLU A 9 -3.57 15.88 4.21
N LEU A 10 -2.85 15.08 3.44
CA LEU A 10 -2.24 13.86 3.96
C LEU A 10 -1.10 14.23 4.92
N ALA A 11 -1.19 13.80 6.16
CA ALA A 11 -0.28 14.18 7.23
C ALA A 11 0.82 13.14 7.49
N GLY A 12 0.94 12.09 6.68
CA GLY A 12 1.97 11.08 6.83
C GLY A 12 1.42 9.71 7.19
N PHE A 13 2.17 8.99 8.02
CA PHE A 13 1.83 7.62 8.39
C PHE A 13 1.54 7.51 9.88
N ASP A 14 0.66 6.57 10.23
CA ASP A 14 0.23 6.35 11.61
C ASP A 14 0.76 4.98 12.08
N TRP A 15 1.87 4.99 12.81
CA TRP A 15 2.49 3.80 13.39
C TRP A 15 2.40 3.86 14.90
N ASP A 16 1.88 2.80 15.52
CA ASP A 16 1.85 2.66 16.98
C ASP A 16 2.04 1.19 17.36
N ASP A 17 1.87 0.86 18.62
CA ASP A 17 2.08 -0.51 19.09
C ASP A 17 1.12 -1.50 18.44
N GLY A 18 -0.03 -1.04 17.95
CA GLY A 18 -1.01 -1.91 17.30
C GLY A 18 -0.58 -2.37 15.91
N ASN A 19 0.30 -1.64 15.22
CA ASN A 19 0.69 -2.01 13.86
C ASN A 19 2.19 -1.95 13.58
N ARG A 20 3.00 -1.39 14.50
CA ARG A 20 4.42 -1.13 14.25
C ARG A 20 5.24 -2.39 13.93
N SER A 21 4.96 -3.50 14.61
CA SER A 21 5.73 -4.72 14.43
C SER A 21 4.98 -5.82 13.72
N LYS A 22 3.77 -5.56 13.29
CA LYS A 22 2.87 -6.57 12.78
C LYS A 22 3.38 -7.25 11.52
N ASN A 23 4.07 -6.50 10.67
CA ASN A 23 4.49 -7.00 9.37
C ASN A 23 5.86 -7.67 9.40
N LEU A 24 6.53 -7.66 10.54
CA LEU A 24 7.83 -8.31 10.66
C LEU A 24 7.76 -9.82 10.47
N LYS A 25 6.60 -10.43 10.73
CA LYS A 25 6.40 -11.86 10.46
C LYS A 25 6.51 -12.18 8.97
N HIS A 26 6.32 -11.19 8.11
CA HIS A 26 6.50 -11.32 6.66
C HIS A 26 7.82 -10.67 6.20
N VAL A 27 8.67 -10.31 7.15
CA VAL A 27 9.94 -9.64 6.90
C VAL A 27 9.76 -8.35 6.11
N VAL A 28 8.73 -7.59 6.45
CA VAL A 28 8.48 -6.28 5.84
C VAL A 28 8.68 -5.20 6.89
N GLN A 29 9.57 -4.27 6.60
CA GLN A 29 9.86 -3.14 7.48
C GLN A 29 8.86 -2.02 7.25
N ASN A 30 8.64 -1.20 8.27
CA ASN A 30 7.72 -0.07 8.15
C ASN A 30 8.12 0.89 7.03
N TRP A 31 9.42 1.18 6.90
CA TRP A 31 9.89 2.07 5.85
C TRP A 31 9.67 1.49 4.44
N GLU A 32 9.65 0.17 4.31
CA GLU A 32 9.31 -0.45 3.03
C GLU A 32 7.86 -0.21 2.67
N CYS A 33 6.96 -0.30 3.65
CA CYS A 33 5.55 0.00 3.42
C CYS A 33 5.37 1.45 2.96
N GLU A 34 6.08 2.37 3.60
CA GLU A 34 5.99 3.78 3.25
C GLU A 34 6.45 4.05 1.82
N GLN A 35 7.54 3.41 1.41
CA GLN A 35 8.09 3.57 0.07
C GLN A 35 7.08 3.21 -1.02
N VAL A 36 6.25 2.21 -0.77
CA VAL A 36 5.25 1.78 -1.75
C VAL A 36 4.33 2.93 -2.16
N PHE A 37 3.99 3.80 -1.21
CA PHE A 37 3.07 4.90 -1.49
C PHE A 37 3.71 6.04 -2.30
N PHE A 38 5.01 6.05 -2.43
CA PHE A 38 5.72 7.10 -3.17
C PHE A 38 6.26 6.65 -4.51
N ASN A 39 6.12 5.37 -4.85
CA ASN A 39 6.63 4.81 -6.09
C ASN A 39 5.48 4.48 -7.04
N GLU A 40 5.59 4.93 -8.28
CA GLU A 40 4.62 4.59 -9.31
C GLU A 40 5.12 3.38 -10.11
N PRO A 41 4.22 2.53 -10.58
CA PRO A 41 2.77 2.65 -10.47
C PRO A 41 2.22 2.15 -9.14
N LEU A 42 1.11 2.72 -8.74
CA LEU A 42 0.32 2.33 -7.59
C LEU A 42 -1.04 1.84 -8.08
N VAL A 43 -1.44 0.65 -7.64
CA VAL A 43 -2.77 0.14 -7.96
C VAL A 43 -3.53 0.01 -6.66
N ILE A 44 -4.60 0.79 -6.50
CA ILE A 44 -5.38 0.83 -5.26
C ILE A 44 -6.71 0.16 -5.49
N LEU A 45 -7.03 -0.79 -4.63
CA LEU A 45 -8.28 -1.55 -4.68
C LEU A 45 -8.97 -1.47 -3.34
N ASP A 46 -10.31 -1.47 -3.38
CA ASP A 46 -11.09 -1.62 -2.15
C ASP A 46 -10.89 -3.03 -1.59
N ASP A 47 -10.89 -3.15 -0.28
CA ASP A 47 -10.84 -4.46 0.37
C ASP A 47 -12.26 -4.80 0.83
N PRO A 48 -13.03 -5.54 0.04
CA PRO A 48 -14.45 -5.78 0.33
C PRO A 48 -14.69 -6.62 1.59
N ARG A 49 -13.68 -7.37 2.03
CA ARG A 49 -13.85 -8.24 3.18
C ARG A 49 -13.90 -7.48 4.49
N HIS A 50 -13.42 -6.24 4.50
CA HIS A 50 -13.28 -5.45 5.73
C HIS A 50 -13.95 -4.08 5.65
N SER A 51 -14.74 -3.84 4.63
CA SER A 51 -15.30 -2.52 4.39
C SER A 51 -16.47 -2.16 5.30
N VAL A 52 -16.98 -3.10 6.09
CA VAL A 52 -18.15 -2.87 6.92
C VAL A 52 -17.85 -1.95 8.10
N ALA A 53 -16.73 -2.17 8.77
CA ALA A 53 -16.38 -1.43 9.98
C ALA A 53 -15.40 -0.29 9.70
N GLU A 54 -14.64 -0.38 8.62
CA GLU A 54 -13.52 0.52 8.35
C GLU A 54 -13.29 0.58 6.85
N ASP A 55 -12.99 1.75 6.34
CA ASP A 55 -12.70 1.92 4.90
C ASP A 55 -11.29 1.43 4.63
N ARG A 56 -11.15 0.14 4.42
CA ARG A 56 -9.86 -0.50 4.14
C ARG A 56 -9.64 -0.61 2.65
N ARG A 57 -8.39 -0.39 2.27
CA ARG A 57 -7.96 -0.53 0.89
C ARG A 57 -6.69 -1.35 0.82
N ALA A 58 -6.49 -1.98 -0.32
CA ALA A 58 -5.25 -2.68 -0.62
C ALA A 58 -4.52 -1.91 -1.70
N VAL A 59 -3.22 -1.68 -1.51
CA VAL A 59 -2.40 -1.09 -2.54
C VAL A 59 -1.36 -2.11 -2.98
N PHE A 60 -1.21 -2.22 -4.31
CA PHE A 60 -0.19 -3.01 -4.95
C PHE A 60 0.87 -2.04 -5.44
N GLY A 61 2.10 -2.21 -5.01
CA GLY A 61 3.17 -1.31 -5.38
C GLY A 61 4.54 -1.91 -5.13
N HIS A 62 5.58 -1.09 -5.22
CA HIS A 62 6.93 -1.58 -5.03
C HIS A 62 7.75 -0.62 -4.20
N THR A 63 8.76 -1.18 -3.52
CA THR A 63 9.73 -0.41 -2.76
C THR A 63 10.79 0.17 -3.70
N ASP A 64 11.66 1.02 -3.15
CA ASP A 64 12.75 1.60 -3.93
C ASP A 64 13.69 0.54 -4.51
N SER A 65 13.83 -0.60 -3.82
CA SER A 65 14.65 -1.71 -4.32
C SER A 65 13.93 -2.61 -5.31
N GLY A 66 12.65 -2.33 -5.59
CA GLY A 66 11.87 -3.13 -6.53
C GLY A 66 11.10 -4.29 -5.91
N ARG A 67 11.08 -4.40 -4.59
CA ARG A 67 10.30 -5.43 -3.91
C ARG A 67 8.81 -5.12 -4.07
N LYS A 68 8.04 -6.09 -4.55
CA LYS A 68 6.61 -5.91 -4.83
C LYS A 68 5.78 -6.36 -3.65
N LEU A 69 5.00 -5.44 -3.12
CA LEU A 69 4.23 -5.64 -1.89
C LEU A 69 2.75 -5.38 -2.10
N VAL A 70 1.95 -6.09 -1.30
CA VAL A 70 0.55 -5.75 -1.08
C VAL A 70 0.45 -5.14 0.32
N VAL A 71 -0.03 -3.90 0.39
CA VAL A 71 -0.19 -3.20 1.66
C VAL A 71 -1.66 -2.89 1.87
N VAL A 72 -2.22 -3.39 2.96
CA VAL A 72 -3.60 -3.08 3.35
C VAL A 72 -3.54 -1.95 4.35
N TYR A 73 -4.33 -0.93 4.12
CA TYR A 73 -4.30 0.29 4.93
C TYR A 73 -5.68 0.91 5.08
N THR A 74 -5.79 1.79 6.03
CA THR A 74 -6.92 2.69 6.18
C THR A 74 -6.41 4.10 6.46
N MET A 75 -7.29 5.08 6.39
CA MET A 75 -6.94 6.45 6.75
C MET A 75 -7.43 6.75 8.16
N ARG A 76 -6.57 7.39 8.95
CA ARG A 76 -6.90 7.80 10.31
C ARG A 76 -6.29 9.18 10.57
N ASN A 77 -7.12 10.16 10.82
CA ASN A 77 -6.67 11.53 11.05
C ASN A 77 -5.78 12.04 9.92
N ARG A 78 -6.18 11.76 8.68
CA ARG A 78 -5.44 12.13 7.45
C ARG A 78 -4.08 11.48 7.34
N ARG A 79 -3.85 10.38 8.07
CA ARG A 79 -2.62 9.60 7.98
C ARG A 79 -2.93 8.21 7.47
N ILE A 80 -1.97 7.65 6.75
CA ILE A 80 -2.07 6.28 6.28
C ILE A 80 -1.71 5.36 7.45
N ARG A 81 -2.66 4.53 7.85
CA ARG A 81 -2.43 3.51 8.88
C ARG A 81 -2.35 2.16 8.20
N VAL A 82 -1.14 1.61 8.17
CA VAL A 82 -0.91 0.29 7.58
C VAL A 82 -1.48 -0.78 8.53
N ILE A 83 -2.28 -1.68 7.96
CA ILE A 83 -2.88 -2.77 8.71
C ILE A 83 -2.06 -4.05 8.51
N SER A 84 -1.65 -4.33 7.28
CA SER A 84 -0.80 -5.48 6.97
C SER A 84 -0.01 -5.23 5.69
N ALA A 85 1.10 -5.94 5.55
CA ALA A 85 1.92 -5.87 4.35
C ALA A 85 2.63 -7.20 4.15
N ARG A 86 2.75 -7.61 2.91
CA ARG A 86 3.42 -8.85 2.54
C ARG A 86 3.88 -8.78 1.09
N ASP A 87 4.75 -9.70 0.72
CA ASP A 87 5.13 -9.85 -0.68
C ASP A 87 3.92 -10.25 -1.52
N MET A 88 3.91 -9.81 -2.76
CA MET A 88 2.89 -10.25 -3.71
C MET A 88 3.06 -11.73 -4.02
N LYS A 89 1.94 -12.42 -4.19
CA LYS A 89 1.90 -13.76 -4.73
C LYS A 89 2.08 -13.69 -6.25
N ARG A 90 2.34 -14.82 -6.87
CA ARG A 90 2.61 -14.88 -8.31
C ARG A 90 1.49 -14.22 -9.14
N LYS A 91 0.25 -14.56 -8.86
CA LYS A 91 -0.88 -13.99 -9.60
C LYS A 91 -1.03 -12.50 -9.36
N GLU A 92 -0.71 -12.06 -8.16
CA GLU A 92 -0.77 -10.64 -7.83
C GLU A 92 0.31 -9.87 -8.58
N ARG A 93 1.52 -10.43 -8.68
CA ARG A 93 2.57 -9.81 -9.48
C ARG A 93 2.18 -9.69 -10.94
N GLN A 94 1.55 -10.73 -11.49
CA GLN A 94 1.08 -10.70 -12.88
C GLN A 94 0.04 -9.61 -13.08
N PHE A 95 -0.91 -9.50 -12.16
CA PHE A 95 -1.92 -8.46 -12.20
C PHE A 95 -1.29 -7.08 -12.11
N TYR A 96 -0.39 -6.89 -11.16
CA TYR A 96 0.27 -5.61 -10.96
C TYR A 96 1.08 -5.19 -12.18
N GLU A 97 1.86 -6.10 -12.74
CA GLU A 97 2.68 -5.81 -13.91
C GLU A 97 1.82 -5.47 -15.12
N SER A 98 0.70 -6.15 -15.28
CA SER A 98 -0.23 -5.87 -16.35
C SER A 98 -0.90 -4.50 -16.18
N ALA A 99 -1.34 -4.18 -14.97
CA ALA A 99 -1.95 -2.89 -14.69
C ALA A 99 -0.93 -1.74 -14.84
N ALA A 100 0.31 -1.98 -14.43
CA ALA A 100 1.38 -1.00 -14.59
C ALA A 100 1.65 -0.71 -16.06
N LYS A 101 1.62 -1.73 -16.90
CA LYS A 101 1.80 -1.59 -18.35
C LYS A 101 0.72 -0.71 -18.95
N ASP A 102 -0.52 -0.95 -18.53
CA ASP A 102 -1.65 -0.17 -19.03
C ASP A 102 -1.53 1.29 -18.64
N GLN A 103 -1.07 1.56 -17.44
CA GLN A 103 -0.86 2.94 -16.99
C GLN A 103 0.25 3.64 -17.77
N ILE A 104 1.30 2.91 -18.12
CA ILE A 104 2.43 3.48 -18.87
C ILE A 104 2.06 3.75 -20.32
N ASN A 105 1.19 2.96 -20.89
CA ASN A 105 0.83 3.02 -22.32
C ASN A 105 -0.31 3.98 -22.64
N ILE A 106 -0.74 4.76 -21.69
CA ILE A 106 -1.81 5.76 -21.93
C ILE A 106 -1.26 7.03 -22.63
#